data_583a4e425a5cb543a94e2b312a318da9
#
_entry.id   583a4e425a5cb543a94e2b312a318da9
#
_cell.length_a   1.000
_cell.length_b   1.000
_cell.length_c   1.000
_cell.angle_alpha   90.00
_cell.angle_beta   90.00
_cell.angle_gamma   90.00
#
_symmetry.space_group_name_H-M   'P 1'
#
loop_
_entity.id
_entity.type
_entity.pdbx_description
1 polymer ?
#
loop_
_entity_poly.entity_id
_entity_poly.type
_entity_poly.pdbx_seq_one_letter_code
_entity_poly.pdbx_strand_id
1 'polypeptide(L)'
;YIGSGGIGYTSQLHGTPGQVKLMDMWGFNEAQETSEVSPEMVKEFLLPYQHELAEKFGLNYYGCCEGMDGRWEYVKEAIPRLRRVSVSQWADSRKMSEYLKGDYVYCYKVSPTDIAVPHPDEEYIRRRLNEVLECCARNGNKVELLMKDNHTLGHNPRNASRWVEIAREEVARVYGS
;
A
#
# COMPACT_ATOMS: atom_id res chain seq x y z
N TYR A 1 3.42 -9.70 -10.49
CA TYR A 1 3.14 -9.87 -9.06
C TYR A 1 1.67 -9.61 -8.75
N ILE A 2 1.06 -10.52 -8.04
CA ILE A 2 -0.28 -10.41 -7.48
C ILE A 2 -0.21 -10.85 -6.02
N GLY A 3 -0.67 -10.02 -5.12
CA GLY A 3 -0.70 -10.31 -3.69
C GLY A 3 -1.80 -9.52 -2.99
N SER A 4 -1.96 -9.64 -1.68
CA SER A 4 -2.94 -8.89 -0.89
C SER A 4 -2.78 -7.37 -1.02
N GLY A 5 -1.63 -6.93 -1.52
CA GLY A 5 -1.32 -5.54 -1.84
C GLY A 5 -1.66 -5.09 -3.26
N GLY A 6 -2.29 -5.93 -4.10
CA GLY A 6 -2.61 -5.63 -5.49
C GLY A 6 -1.52 -6.06 -6.48
N ILE A 7 -1.46 -5.40 -7.63
CA ILE A 7 -0.56 -5.75 -8.72
C ILE A 7 0.62 -4.77 -8.75
N GLY A 8 1.85 -5.30 -8.71
CA GLY A 8 3.05 -4.49 -8.86
C GLY A 8 3.49 -4.41 -10.33
N TYR A 9 3.62 -3.19 -10.84
CA TYR A 9 4.16 -2.92 -12.17
C TYR A 9 5.54 -2.30 -12.07
N THR A 10 6.43 -2.66 -12.99
CA THR A 10 7.76 -2.06 -13.10
C THR A 10 8.41 -2.38 -14.43
N SER A 11 9.22 -1.46 -14.94
CA SER A 11 10.14 -1.70 -16.04
C SER A 11 11.55 -2.10 -15.58
N GLN A 12 11.77 -2.25 -14.28
CA GLN A 12 13.10 -2.53 -13.70
C GLN A 12 13.40 -4.02 -13.57
N LEU A 13 12.38 -4.87 -13.66
CA LEU A 13 12.54 -6.33 -13.59
C LEU A 13 12.47 -6.90 -15.00
N HIS A 14 13.59 -7.40 -15.47
CA HIS A 14 13.74 -7.98 -16.81
C HIS A 14 14.14 -9.46 -16.68
N GLY A 15 13.16 -10.34 -16.84
CA GLY A 15 13.45 -11.79 -16.87
C GLY A 15 14.20 -12.18 -18.12
N THR A 16 15.04 -13.22 -18.01
CA THR A 16 15.61 -13.88 -19.18
C THR A 16 14.51 -14.69 -19.88
N PRO A 17 14.28 -14.53 -21.19
CA PRO A 17 13.27 -15.30 -21.89
C PRO A 17 13.42 -16.82 -21.65
N GLY A 18 12.33 -17.46 -21.25
CA GLY A 18 12.28 -18.91 -20.96
C GLY A 18 12.78 -19.34 -19.59
N GLN A 19 13.29 -18.42 -18.74
CA GLN A 19 13.80 -18.78 -17.41
C GLN A 19 13.55 -17.67 -16.39
N VAL A 20 12.40 -17.72 -15.72
CA VAL A 20 12.05 -16.75 -14.65
C VAL A 20 12.71 -17.16 -13.34
N LYS A 21 13.43 -16.25 -12.72
CA LYS A 21 14.04 -16.39 -11.39
C LYS A 21 13.32 -15.50 -10.38
N LEU A 22 13.48 -15.77 -9.09
CA LEU A 22 12.91 -14.90 -8.04
C LEU A 22 13.39 -13.44 -8.15
N MET A 23 14.65 -13.23 -8.58
CA MET A 23 15.19 -11.89 -8.84
C MET A 23 14.48 -11.14 -9.99
N ASP A 24 13.72 -11.83 -10.82
CA ASP A 24 12.90 -11.22 -11.88
C ASP A 24 11.48 -10.90 -11.39
N MET A 25 11.21 -11.10 -10.11
CA MET A 25 9.88 -11.00 -9.53
C MET A 25 9.84 -10.03 -8.35
N TRP A 26 8.62 -9.60 -8.00
CA TRP A 26 8.33 -8.92 -6.76
C TRP A 26 8.22 -9.91 -5.61
N GLY A 27 8.88 -9.60 -4.49
CA GLY A 27 8.61 -10.18 -3.19
C GLY A 27 7.49 -9.43 -2.46
N PHE A 28 6.80 -10.15 -1.58
CA PHE A 28 5.78 -9.59 -0.71
C PHE A 28 5.98 -10.09 0.71
N ASN A 29 6.03 -9.17 1.66
CA ASN A 29 6.08 -9.46 3.08
C ASN A 29 5.08 -8.58 3.83
N GLU A 30 4.53 -9.08 4.90
CA GLU A 30 3.63 -8.37 5.79
C GLU A 30 3.81 -8.86 7.24
N ALA A 31 3.28 -8.11 8.18
CA ALA A 31 3.33 -8.45 9.60
C ALA A 31 1.99 -8.14 10.30
N GLN A 32 0.89 -8.32 9.58
CA GLN A 32 -0.45 -8.00 10.04
C GLN A 32 -0.83 -8.73 11.33
N GLU A 33 -0.44 -10.00 11.47
CA GLU A 33 -0.69 -10.82 12.66
C GLU A 33 0.03 -10.28 13.89
N THR A 34 1.04 -9.44 13.70
CA THR A 34 1.83 -8.84 14.78
C THR A 34 1.44 -7.38 15.05
N SER A 35 0.22 -6.95 14.70
CA SER A 35 -0.21 -5.56 14.89
C SER A 35 -0.13 -5.10 16.34
N GLU A 36 -0.39 -6.00 17.30
CA GLU A 36 -0.34 -5.75 18.74
C GLU A 36 1.03 -6.06 19.36
N VAL A 37 2.02 -6.49 18.56
CA VAL A 37 3.39 -6.77 19.01
C VAL A 37 4.22 -5.49 18.87
N SER A 38 5.09 -5.23 19.87
CA SER A 38 5.92 -4.02 19.83
C SER A 38 6.84 -4.00 18.60
N PRO A 39 7.17 -2.81 18.08
CA PRO A 39 8.09 -2.68 16.94
C PRO A 39 9.46 -3.35 17.18
N GLU A 40 9.97 -3.29 18.41
CA GLU A 40 11.24 -3.90 18.81
C GLU A 40 11.19 -5.43 18.73
N MET A 41 10.09 -6.03 19.18
CA MET A 41 9.89 -7.48 19.06
C MET A 41 9.73 -7.91 17.60
N VAL A 42 9.04 -7.13 16.78
CA VAL A 42 8.96 -7.37 15.33
C VAL A 42 10.34 -7.30 14.70
N LYS A 43 11.17 -6.31 15.07
CA LYS A 43 12.56 -6.19 14.63
C LYS A 43 13.39 -7.42 15.01
N GLU A 44 13.27 -7.88 16.24
CA GLU A 44 14.10 -8.97 16.76
C GLU A 44 13.66 -10.34 16.24
N PHE A 45 12.35 -10.62 16.24
CA PHE A 45 11.85 -11.98 16.03
C PHE A 45 11.23 -12.25 14.67
N LEU A 46 10.91 -11.22 13.87
CA LEU A 46 10.26 -11.40 12.57
C LEU A 46 11.10 -10.89 11.41
N LEU A 47 11.58 -9.65 11.47
CA LEU A 47 12.27 -9.02 10.34
C LEU A 47 13.52 -9.78 9.85
N PRO A 48 14.31 -10.47 10.66
CA PRO A 48 15.44 -11.25 10.16
C PRO A 48 15.02 -12.34 9.16
N TYR A 49 13.93 -13.06 9.43
CA TYR A 49 13.41 -14.09 8.51
C TYR A 49 12.80 -13.50 7.26
N GLN A 50 12.12 -12.36 7.38
CA GLN A 50 11.58 -11.64 6.23
C GLN A 50 12.69 -11.05 5.35
N HIS A 51 13.80 -10.63 5.95
CA HIS A 51 15.00 -10.20 5.23
C HIS A 51 15.54 -11.30 4.33
N GLU A 52 15.79 -12.49 4.87
CA GLU A 52 16.29 -13.64 4.12
C GLU A 52 15.39 -14.03 2.94
N LEU A 53 14.08 -13.89 3.12
CA LEU A 53 13.12 -14.12 2.04
C LEU A 53 13.18 -13.00 0.99
N ALA A 54 13.15 -11.75 1.44
CA ALA A 54 13.12 -10.57 0.59
C ALA A 54 14.38 -10.41 -0.28
N GLU A 55 15.54 -10.86 0.22
CA GLU A 55 16.79 -10.88 -0.57
C GLU A 55 16.73 -11.69 -1.85
N LYS A 56 15.81 -12.64 -1.96
CA LYS A 56 15.66 -13.49 -3.15
C LYS A 56 14.92 -12.79 -4.29
N PHE A 57 14.26 -11.67 -4.03
CA PHE A 57 13.42 -10.97 -5.01
C PHE A 57 14.07 -9.69 -5.53
N GLY A 58 13.79 -9.34 -6.77
CA GLY A 58 14.35 -8.16 -7.43
C GLY A 58 13.80 -6.84 -6.93
N LEU A 59 12.55 -6.80 -6.53
CA LEU A 59 11.90 -5.68 -5.83
C LEU A 59 10.99 -6.22 -4.73
N ASN A 60 10.77 -5.42 -3.70
CA ASN A 60 9.92 -5.81 -2.59
C ASN A 60 8.78 -4.82 -2.33
N TYR A 61 7.65 -5.37 -1.95
CA TYR A 61 6.51 -4.72 -1.37
C TYR A 61 6.35 -5.16 0.08
N TYR A 62 6.08 -4.22 0.97
CA TYR A 62 5.88 -4.53 2.38
C TYR A 62 4.59 -3.96 2.93
N GLY A 63 3.93 -4.75 3.76
CA GLY A 63 2.82 -4.38 4.60
C GLY A 63 1.44 -4.74 4.04
N CYS A 64 0.47 -4.84 4.93
CA CYS A 64 -0.93 -5.14 4.66
C CYS A 64 -1.85 -4.18 5.43
N CYS A 65 -2.42 -4.64 6.56
CA CYS A 65 -3.35 -3.85 7.36
C CYS A 65 -2.71 -3.25 8.62
N GLU A 66 -1.51 -3.69 8.99
CA GLU A 66 -0.78 -3.17 10.15
C GLU A 66 -0.45 -1.68 10.00
N GLY A 67 -0.41 -0.97 11.13
CA GLY A 67 0.07 0.40 11.20
C GLY A 67 1.59 0.45 10.98
N MET A 68 2.02 1.01 9.86
CA MET A 68 3.43 1.03 9.46
C MET A 68 4.24 2.14 10.15
N ASP A 69 3.59 3.21 10.57
CA ASP A 69 4.24 4.42 11.10
C ASP A 69 5.03 4.20 12.39
N GLY A 70 4.65 3.20 13.20
CA GLY A 70 5.38 2.83 14.41
C GLY A 70 6.60 1.92 14.20
N ARG A 71 6.72 1.29 13.03
CA ARG A 71 7.77 0.31 12.72
C ARG A 71 8.56 0.59 11.44
N TRP A 72 8.31 1.74 10.82
CA TRP A 72 8.86 2.12 9.51
C TRP A 72 10.38 2.00 9.43
N GLU A 73 11.11 2.56 10.40
CA GLU A 73 12.57 2.58 10.35
C GLU A 73 13.16 1.16 10.38
N TYR A 74 12.56 0.25 11.14
CA TYR A 74 13.01 -1.14 11.19
C TYR A 74 12.71 -1.89 9.89
N VAL A 75 11.53 -1.66 9.30
CA VAL A 75 11.16 -2.27 8.02
C VAL A 75 12.03 -1.75 6.89
N LYS A 76 12.27 -0.43 6.85
CA LYS A 76 13.12 0.21 5.85
C LYS A 76 14.56 -0.32 5.89
N GLU A 77 15.10 -0.55 7.09
CA GLU A 77 16.43 -1.13 7.28
C GLU A 77 16.48 -2.60 6.89
N ALA A 78 15.44 -3.37 7.24
CA ALA A 78 15.44 -4.81 7.09
C ALA A 78 15.09 -5.29 5.68
N ILE A 79 14.23 -4.61 4.93
CA ILE A 79 13.73 -5.12 3.65
C ILE A 79 14.53 -4.55 2.46
N PRO A 80 15.38 -5.37 1.84
CA PRO A 80 16.20 -4.94 0.71
C PRO A 80 15.34 -4.64 -0.52
N ARG A 81 15.79 -3.68 -1.33
CA ARG A 81 15.10 -3.30 -2.58
C ARG A 81 13.59 -3.02 -2.39
N LEU A 82 13.25 -2.48 -1.20
CA LEU A 82 11.90 -2.05 -0.90
C LEU A 82 11.49 -0.94 -1.88
N ARG A 83 10.35 -1.12 -2.56
CA ARG A 83 9.86 -0.16 -3.54
C ARG A 83 8.47 0.36 -3.19
N ARG A 84 7.65 -0.48 -2.62
CA ARG A 84 6.24 -0.21 -2.39
C ARG A 84 5.88 -0.51 -0.95
N VAL A 85 5.16 0.40 -0.31
CA VAL A 85 4.79 0.30 1.10
C VAL A 85 3.29 0.45 1.26
N SER A 86 2.69 -0.51 1.95
CA SER A 86 1.28 -0.45 2.32
C SER A 86 1.08 0.58 3.42
N VAL A 87 0.17 1.51 3.18
CA VAL A 87 -0.31 2.44 4.20
C VAL A 87 -1.78 2.17 4.44
N SER A 88 -2.06 1.50 5.55
CA SER A 88 -3.42 1.12 5.92
C SER A 88 -4.20 2.31 6.49
N GLN A 89 -5.51 2.17 6.58
CA GLN A 89 -6.36 3.17 7.23
C GLN A 89 -6.06 3.38 8.73
N TRP A 90 -5.30 2.48 9.33
CA TRP A 90 -4.91 2.51 10.74
C TRP A 90 -3.58 3.22 10.99
N ALA A 91 -2.81 3.47 9.93
CA ALA A 91 -1.56 4.19 10.01
C ALA A 91 -1.79 5.71 10.00
N ASP A 92 -0.87 6.46 10.63
CA ASP A 92 -0.81 7.91 10.45
C ASP A 92 -0.37 8.25 9.02
N SER A 93 -1.35 8.60 8.18
CA SER A 93 -1.14 8.88 6.75
C SER A 93 -0.17 10.04 6.51
N ARG A 94 -0.17 11.07 7.37
CA ARG A 94 0.72 12.23 7.23
C ARG A 94 2.15 11.85 7.53
N LYS A 95 2.36 11.16 8.65
CA LYS A 95 3.67 10.67 9.06
C LYS A 95 4.26 9.71 8.02
N MET A 96 3.44 8.80 7.51
CA MET A 96 3.87 7.91 6.42
C MET A 96 4.22 8.68 5.13
N SER A 97 3.48 9.71 4.78
CA SER A 97 3.79 10.56 3.62
C SER A 97 5.16 11.24 3.77
N GLU A 98 5.48 11.74 4.97
CA GLU A 98 6.78 12.33 5.27
C GLU A 98 7.92 11.31 5.25
N TYR A 99 7.65 10.08 5.66
CA TYR A 99 8.64 9.01 5.64
C TYR A 99 8.94 8.48 4.23
N LEU A 100 7.90 8.30 3.41
CA LEU A 100 8.04 7.68 2.10
C LEU A 100 8.49 8.66 1.01
N LYS A 101 8.07 9.91 1.07
CA LYS A 101 8.42 10.96 0.09
C LYS A 101 8.32 10.45 -1.37
N GLY A 102 9.24 10.83 -2.23
CA GLY A 102 9.35 10.35 -3.61
C GLY A 102 10.12 9.04 -3.78
N ASP A 103 10.65 8.46 -2.70
CA ASP A 103 11.55 7.31 -2.75
C ASP A 103 10.80 5.98 -2.88
N TYR A 104 9.59 5.91 -2.31
CA TYR A 104 8.75 4.72 -2.30
C TYR A 104 7.39 5.00 -2.90
N VAL A 105 6.74 3.94 -3.40
CA VAL A 105 5.32 4.01 -3.78
C VAL A 105 4.47 3.93 -2.52
N TYR A 106 3.71 4.98 -2.27
CA TYR A 106 2.73 5.07 -1.18
C TYR A 106 1.45 4.33 -1.61
N CYS A 107 1.28 3.09 -1.19
CA CYS A 107 0.10 2.29 -1.50
C CYS A 107 -0.97 2.47 -0.41
N TYR A 108 -1.88 3.41 -0.61
CA TYR A 108 -2.96 3.67 0.33
C TYR A 108 -4.06 2.63 0.21
N LYS A 109 -4.29 1.92 1.31
CA LYS A 109 -5.38 0.95 1.44
C LYS A 109 -6.59 1.60 2.08
N VAL A 110 -7.56 1.92 1.25
CA VAL A 110 -8.81 2.54 1.70
C VAL A 110 -9.70 1.57 2.47
N SER A 111 -10.62 2.10 3.25
CA SER A 111 -11.58 1.28 3.97
C SER A 111 -12.59 0.63 3.03
N PRO A 112 -12.76 -0.70 3.03
CA PRO A 112 -13.79 -1.35 2.23
C PRO A 112 -15.20 -1.01 2.70
N THR A 113 -15.36 -0.51 3.92
CA THR A 113 -16.68 -0.10 4.46
C THR A 113 -17.27 1.08 3.72
N ASP A 114 -16.43 1.88 3.04
CA ASP A 114 -16.87 3.06 2.28
C ASP A 114 -17.87 2.69 1.17
N ILE A 115 -17.80 1.45 0.64
CA ILE A 115 -18.68 0.96 -0.44
C ILE A 115 -19.51 -0.26 -0.04
N ALA A 116 -19.42 -0.72 1.21
CA ALA A 116 -20.12 -1.89 1.72
C ALA A 116 -21.58 -1.60 2.14
N VAL A 117 -22.10 -0.42 1.83
CA VAL A 117 -23.44 0.05 2.16
C VAL A 117 -24.27 0.30 0.90
N PRO A 118 -25.63 0.22 0.96
CA PRO A 118 -26.46 0.44 -0.23
C PRO A 118 -26.28 1.81 -0.88
N HIS A 119 -26.02 2.83 -0.09
CA HIS A 119 -25.84 4.23 -0.52
C HIS A 119 -24.58 4.80 0.14
N PRO A 120 -23.40 4.67 -0.51
CA PRO A 120 -22.15 5.27 -0.04
C PRO A 120 -22.24 6.80 0.10
N ASP A 121 -21.63 7.32 1.15
CA ASP A 121 -21.46 8.76 1.32
C ASP A 121 -20.27 9.24 0.47
N GLU A 122 -20.58 9.79 -0.72
CA GLU A 122 -19.55 10.25 -1.67
C GLU A 122 -18.74 11.43 -1.12
N GLU A 123 -19.35 12.33 -0.34
CA GLU A 123 -18.63 13.46 0.25
C GLU A 123 -17.62 12.98 1.31
N TYR A 124 -18.02 12.00 2.11
CA TYR A 124 -17.11 11.37 3.06
C TYR A 124 -15.93 10.68 2.34
N ILE A 125 -16.21 9.91 1.27
CA ILE A 125 -15.17 9.24 0.45
C ILE A 125 -14.19 10.28 -0.11
N ARG A 126 -14.69 11.36 -0.73
CA ARG A 126 -13.88 12.44 -1.28
C ARG A 126 -12.99 13.09 -0.22
N ARG A 127 -13.56 13.44 0.91
CA ARG A 127 -12.81 14.06 2.03
C ARG A 127 -11.66 13.15 2.48
N ARG A 128 -11.93 11.84 2.69
CA ARG A 128 -10.93 10.87 3.10
C ARG A 128 -9.80 10.72 2.08
N LEU A 129 -10.14 10.63 0.80
CA LEU A 129 -9.14 10.56 -0.27
C LEU A 129 -8.31 11.84 -0.32
N ASN A 130 -8.93 13.01 -0.21
CA ASN A 130 -8.25 14.29 -0.27
C ASN A 130 -7.28 14.50 0.89
N GLU A 131 -7.63 14.12 2.11
CA GLU A 131 -6.72 14.18 3.26
C GLU A 131 -5.40 13.46 2.98
N VAL A 132 -5.45 12.30 2.33
CA VAL A 132 -4.25 11.52 1.97
C VAL A 132 -3.56 12.09 0.74
N LEU A 133 -4.28 12.34 -0.34
CA LEU A 133 -3.71 12.81 -1.61
C LEU A 133 -2.99 14.14 -1.46
N GLU A 134 -3.55 15.09 -0.70
CA GLU A 134 -2.95 16.40 -0.48
C GLU A 134 -1.67 16.33 0.36
N CYS A 135 -1.61 15.49 1.40
CA CYS A 135 -0.36 15.34 2.14
C CYS A 135 0.69 14.62 1.29
N CYS A 136 0.30 13.64 0.49
CA CYS A 136 1.19 12.96 -0.43
C CYS A 136 1.72 13.88 -1.53
N ALA A 137 0.90 14.72 -2.11
CA ALA A 137 1.32 15.68 -3.14
C ALA A 137 2.34 16.69 -2.59
N ARG A 138 2.11 17.21 -1.37
CA ARG A 138 3.06 18.12 -0.71
C ARG A 138 4.43 17.51 -0.48
N ASN A 139 4.49 16.20 -0.22
CA ASN A 139 5.74 15.48 0.07
C ASN A 139 6.32 14.77 -1.17
N GLY A 140 5.72 14.94 -2.34
CA GLY A 140 6.19 14.35 -3.60
C GLY A 140 6.02 12.83 -3.68
N ASN A 141 5.09 12.24 -2.92
CA ASN A 141 4.83 10.82 -2.95
C ASN A 141 4.24 10.37 -4.30
N LYS A 142 4.65 9.18 -4.72
CA LYS A 142 3.98 8.41 -5.79
C LYS A 142 2.89 7.58 -5.15
N VAL A 143 1.64 7.86 -5.46
CA VAL A 143 0.48 7.25 -4.77
C VAL A 143 -0.19 6.20 -5.64
N GLU A 144 -0.54 5.10 -5.00
CA GLU A 144 -1.51 4.12 -5.48
C GLU A 144 -2.69 4.08 -4.51
N LEU A 145 -3.90 4.05 -5.04
CA LEU A 145 -5.11 3.85 -4.26
C LEU A 145 -5.61 2.43 -4.46
N LEU A 146 -5.76 1.69 -3.39
CA LEU A 146 -6.16 0.29 -3.42
C LEU A 146 -7.37 0.03 -2.54
N MET A 147 -8.50 -0.30 -3.17
CA MET A 147 -9.67 -0.86 -2.48
C MET A 147 -9.48 -2.37 -2.35
N LYS A 148 -9.47 -2.88 -1.14
CA LYS A 148 -9.28 -4.31 -0.85
C LYS A 148 -10.27 -4.81 0.19
N ASP A 149 -10.30 -6.14 0.40
CA ASP A 149 -11.14 -6.81 1.40
C ASP A 149 -12.65 -6.57 1.20
N ASN A 150 -13.06 -6.46 -0.05
CA ASN A 150 -14.46 -6.21 -0.41
C ASN A 150 -15.27 -7.50 -0.32
N HIS A 151 -15.86 -7.77 0.83
CA HIS A 151 -16.77 -8.90 1.02
C HIS A 151 -18.19 -8.63 0.55
N THR A 152 -18.56 -7.35 0.45
CA THR A 152 -19.86 -6.91 -0.05
C THR A 152 -19.75 -5.52 -0.70
N LEU A 153 -20.64 -5.25 -1.62
CA LEU A 153 -20.82 -3.94 -2.26
C LEU A 153 -22.15 -3.29 -1.85
N GLY A 154 -22.70 -3.63 -0.67
CA GLY A 154 -23.95 -3.05 -0.19
C GLY A 154 -25.16 -3.38 -1.08
N HIS A 155 -25.18 -4.56 -1.72
CA HIS A 155 -26.16 -4.98 -2.72
C HIS A 155 -26.21 -4.13 -3.99
N ASN A 156 -25.21 -3.27 -4.21
CA ASN A 156 -25.10 -2.41 -5.40
C ASN A 156 -23.74 -2.55 -6.08
N PRO A 157 -23.60 -3.32 -7.16
CA PRO A 157 -22.31 -3.48 -7.87
C PRO A 157 -21.71 -2.19 -8.39
N ARG A 158 -22.53 -1.15 -8.62
CA ARG A 158 -22.07 0.17 -9.08
C ARG A 158 -21.23 0.91 -8.04
N ASN A 159 -21.31 0.54 -6.76
CA ASN A 159 -20.52 1.20 -5.72
C ASN A 159 -19.02 1.09 -5.99
N ALA A 160 -18.55 -0.04 -6.51
CA ALA A 160 -17.14 -0.20 -6.85
C ALA A 160 -16.71 0.70 -8.03
N SER A 161 -17.48 0.72 -9.13
CA SER A 161 -17.18 1.59 -10.28
C SER A 161 -17.28 3.06 -9.91
N ARG A 162 -18.29 3.44 -9.11
CA ARG A 162 -18.45 4.81 -8.66
C ARG A 162 -17.30 5.27 -7.77
N TRP A 163 -16.84 4.40 -6.86
CA TRP A 163 -15.65 4.71 -6.07
C TRP A 163 -14.41 4.95 -6.95
N VAL A 164 -14.20 4.15 -8.00
CA VAL A 164 -13.08 4.34 -8.93
C VAL A 164 -13.19 5.69 -9.67
N GLU A 165 -14.40 6.08 -10.07
CA GLU A 165 -14.64 7.40 -10.70
C GLU A 165 -14.26 8.52 -9.72
N ILE A 166 -14.77 8.50 -8.49
CA ILE A 166 -14.43 9.46 -7.45
C ILE A 166 -12.91 9.51 -7.20
N ALA A 167 -12.27 8.36 -7.06
CA ALA A 167 -10.84 8.30 -6.85
C ALA A 167 -10.05 8.96 -8.00
N ARG A 168 -10.45 8.72 -9.24
CA ARG A 168 -9.84 9.37 -10.42
C ARG A 168 -10.06 10.87 -10.45
N GLU A 169 -11.27 11.32 -10.14
CA GLU A 169 -11.60 12.75 -10.05
C GLU A 169 -10.70 13.45 -9.02
N GLU A 170 -10.55 12.86 -7.83
CA GLU A 170 -9.73 13.46 -6.77
C GLU A 170 -8.24 13.41 -7.08
N VAL A 171 -7.74 12.34 -7.70
CA VAL A 171 -6.35 12.27 -8.17
C VAL A 171 -6.10 13.35 -9.24
N ALA A 172 -6.98 13.51 -10.22
CA ALA A 172 -6.86 14.55 -11.24
C ALA A 172 -6.89 15.95 -10.63
N ARG A 173 -7.74 16.19 -9.64
CA ARG A 173 -7.82 17.47 -8.92
C ARG A 173 -6.52 17.81 -8.19
N VAL A 174 -5.89 16.83 -7.54
CA VAL A 174 -4.70 17.06 -6.70
C VAL A 174 -3.40 17.04 -7.50
N TYR A 175 -3.27 16.14 -8.47
CA TYR A 175 -2.04 15.94 -9.26
C TYR A 175 -2.08 16.57 -10.66
N GLY A 176 -3.23 17.08 -11.11
CA GLY A 176 -3.33 17.82 -12.38
C GLY A 176 -3.20 16.95 -13.61
N SER A 177 -3.62 15.70 -13.55
CA SER A 177 -3.56 14.73 -14.68
C SER A 177 -4.90 14.48 -15.33
#